data_d87b5debdf5a7febe361089c1a621053
#
_entry.id   d87b5debdf5a7febe361089c1a621053
#
_cell.length_a   1.000
_cell.length_b   1.000
_cell.length_c   1.000
_cell.angle_alpha   90.00
_cell.angle_beta   90.00
_cell.angle_gamma   90.00
#
_symmetry.space_group_name_H-M   'P 1'
#
loop_
_entity.id
_entity.type
_entity.pdbx_description
1 polymer ?
#
loop_
_entity_poly.entity_id
_entity_poly.type
_entity_poly.pdbx_seq_one_letter_code
_entity_poly.pdbx_strand_id
1 'polypeptide(L)'
;MYIYDLDRLIPSPNMTEIKLKFQVPAKEDLHSQEGFLQARYGGNPFLIYQRAVDVTLNNSLPAPAVLQVAVYTGEQVTLLNRLKNILLAGSFATLVAAFTFGLFLARKAMSPIGMVIEAANGIQTGTDLSSRIEYDGPEDEIGRLIATVNSMLGRMEGFYTGLEEAYATQRRFVSDASHELRTPLTTIRGNIDLLQKVWEMDPQDSRMTEAEIRQLSIESVKDIADESKRMSRLVADMLSLARADTGRTFEIEPVALEPMMTEVARRASFLTREAEWSVGEMGHLNGKYILGNKDYLQQMMFIFIDNAFKYTPAGEVTLDALLYQNQVGIRIADTGIGMDKDEVPHIFDRFYRADESRGITEGIGLGLSIAKWIIEEHGGSVEVVTRQGEGTTFVIWLPLLFAPPLE
;
A
#
# COMPACT_ATOMS: atom_id res chain seq x y z
N MET A 1 -57.47 -39.10 69.93
CA MET A 1 -58.68 -38.25 70.23
C MET A 1 -58.57 -37.66 71.62
N TYR A 2 -58.80 -36.40 71.81
CA TYR A 2 -58.82 -35.71 73.13
C TYR A 2 -60.21 -35.17 73.37
N ILE A 3 -60.73 -35.50 74.56
CA ILE A 3 -62.07 -35.07 74.97
C ILE A 3 -61.92 -33.97 76.01
N TYR A 4 -62.41 -32.72 75.71
CA TYR A 4 -62.20 -31.54 76.54
C TYR A 4 -62.85 -31.61 77.88
N ASP A 5 -64.10 -32.03 77.93
CA ASP A 5 -64.90 -32.06 79.19
C ASP A 5 -64.40 -33.11 80.15
N LEU A 6 -63.60 -34.04 79.73
CA LEU A 6 -63.05 -35.13 80.56
C LEU A 6 -61.53 -34.97 80.79
N ASP A 7 -60.93 -33.96 80.17
CA ASP A 7 -59.44 -33.83 80.13
C ASP A 7 -58.76 -35.13 79.84
N ARG A 8 -59.32 -35.87 78.87
CA ARG A 8 -58.90 -37.23 78.64
C ARG A 8 -58.37 -37.44 77.18
N LEU A 9 -57.12 -37.78 77.09
CA LEU A 9 -56.54 -38.25 75.84
C LEU A 9 -56.82 -39.76 75.66
N ILE A 10 -57.43 -40.13 74.55
CA ILE A 10 -57.60 -41.51 74.11
C ILE A 10 -56.58 -41.71 72.93
N PRO A 11 -55.38 -42.24 73.20
CA PRO A 11 -54.40 -42.51 72.18
C PRO A 11 -54.74 -43.77 71.39
N SER A 12 -54.32 -43.88 70.12
CA SER A 12 -54.32 -45.12 69.39
C SER A 12 -53.26 -46.05 69.98
N PRO A 13 -53.35 -47.37 69.76
CA PRO A 13 -52.32 -48.32 70.21
C PRO A 13 -50.92 -47.91 69.85
N ASN A 14 -50.73 -47.48 68.60
CA ASN A 14 -49.43 -47.04 68.10
C ASN A 14 -48.84 -45.81 68.80
N MET A 15 -49.75 -44.86 69.19
CA MET A 15 -49.30 -43.65 69.91
C MET A 15 -48.89 -43.97 71.36
N THR A 16 -49.52 -44.97 71.92
CA THR A 16 -49.22 -45.43 73.32
C THR A 16 -47.81 -46.09 73.33
N GLU A 17 -47.49 -46.83 72.32
CA GLU A 17 -46.20 -47.52 72.16
C GLU A 17 -45.07 -46.52 71.99
N ILE A 18 -45.28 -45.49 71.21
CA ILE A 18 -44.25 -44.49 70.88
C ILE A 18 -44.12 -43.36 71.90
N LYS A 19 -45.10 -43.31 72.91
CA LYS A 19 -45.19 -42.24 73.94
C LYS A 19 -45.21 -40.81 73.34
N LEU A 20 -45.80 -40.62 72.17
CA LEU A 20 -45.92 -39.30 71.53
C LEU A 20 -47.20 -38.63 72.02
N LYS A 21 -47.12 -37.38 72.45
CA LYS A 21 -48.23 -36.49 72.76
C LYS A 21 -48.17 -35.28 71.82
N PHE A 22 -49.20 -35.13 71.01
CA PHE A 22 -49.37 -33.94 70.17
C PHE A 22 -50.01 -32.82 70.97
N GLN A 23 -49.69 -31.60 70.63
CA GLN A 23 -50.26 -30.40 71.19
C GLN A 23 -51.76 -30.35 70.80
N VAL A 24 -52.66 -30.19 71.80
CA VAL A 24 -54.11 -30.11 71.60
C VAL A 24 -54.45 -28.62 71.53
N PRO A 25 -55.23 -28.12 70.55
CA PRO A 25 -55.68 -26.72 70.53
C PRO A 25 -56.53 -26.38 71.73
N ALA A 26 -56.63 -25.12 72.11
CA ALA A 26 -57.59 -24.68 73.17
C ALA A 26 -59.05 -24.97 72.70
N LYS A 27 -59.96 -25.18 73.67
CA LYS A 27 -61.38 -25.50 73.37
C LYS A 27 -62.03 -24.42 72.50
N GLU A 28 -61.63 -23.14 72.71
CA GLU A 28 -62.05 -21.95 71.96
C GLU A 28 -61.61 -21.92 70.52
N ASP A 29 -60.43 -22.50 70.20
CA ASP A 29 -59.81 -22.51 68.90
C ASP A 29 -60.11 -23.77 68.08
N LEU A 30 -60.93 -24.66 68.59
CA LEU A 30 -61.17 -26.00 68.04
C LEU A 30 -61.59 -26.00 66.56
N HIS A 31 -62.50 -25.11 66.19
CA HIS A 31 -63.01 -24.98 64.81
C HIS A 31 -62.14 -24.12 63.93
N SER A 32 -61.40 -23.20 64.51
CA SER A 32 -60.51 -22.33 63.75
C SER A 32 -59.19 -23.02 63.30
N GLN A 33 -58.82 -24.08 63.99
CA GLN A 33 -57.60 -24.84 63.73
C GLN A 33 -57.85 -26.18 63.06
N GLU A 34 -59.04 -26.39 62.44
CA GLU A 34 -59.24 -27.59 61.62
C GLU A 34 -58.38 -27.62 60.36
N GLY A 35 -57.82 -28.77 59.99
CA GLY A 35 -57.04 -28.96 58.80
C GLY A 35 -55.69 -29.61 59.05
N PHE A 36 -54.78 -29.39 58.08
CA PHE A 36 -53.43 -29.96 58.13
C PHE A 36 -52.45 -29.00 58.83
N LEU A 37 -51.75 -29.56 59.80
CA LEU A 37 -50.71 -28.86 60.56
C LEU A 37 -49.37 -29.60 60.38
N GLN A 38 -48.27 -28.86 60.13
CA GLN A 38 -46.97 -29.43 60.22
C GLN A 38 -46.34 -29.14 61.58
N ALA A 39 -45.90 -30.18 62.24
CA ALA A 39 -45.31 -30.07 63.57
C ALA A 39 -44.10 -30.96 63.70
N ARG A 40 -43.15 -30.58 64.55
CA ARG A 40 -42.02 -31.43 64.92
C ARG A 40 -42.14 -31.90 66.36
N TYR A 41 -42.09 -33.24 66.56
CA TYR A 41 -42.08 -33.84 67.85
C TYR A 41 -40.87 -34.76 68.01
N GLY A 42 -40.14 -34.60 69.08
CA GLY A 42 -38.90 -35.34 69.27
C GLY A 42 -37.91 -35.17 68.18
N GLY A 43 -37.91 -34.01 67.50
CA GLY A 43 -37.04 -33.74 66.35
C GLY A 43 -37.57 -34.31 65.01
N ASN A 44 -38.59 -35.11 65.04
CA ASN A 44 -39.20 -35.74 63.89
C ASN A 44 -40.34 -34.94 63.28
N PRO A 45 -40.43 -34.80 61.95
CA PRO A 45 -41.52 -34.07 61.30
C PRO A 45 -42.78 -34.98 61.18
N PHE A 46 -43.94 -34.38 61.53
CA PHE A 46 -45.24 -35.02 61.38
C PHE A 46 -46.18 -34.05 60.63
N LEU A 47 -47.04 -34.64 59.80
CA LEU A 47 -48.22 -33.97 59.25
C LEU A 47 -49.40 -34.44 60.04
N ILE A 48 -50.04 -33.52 60.71
CA ILE A 48 -51.22 -33.79 61.62
C ILE A 48 -52.40 -33.23 60.93
N TYR A 49 -53.43 -34.06 60.72
CA TYR A 49 -54.77 -33.61 60.36
C TYR A 49 -55.57 -33.57 61.61
N GLN A 50 -56.17 -32.44 61.93
CA GLN A 50 -57.03 -32.32 63.10
C GLN A 50 -58.41 -31.86 62.69
N ARG A 51 -59.42 -32.41 63.39
CA ARG A 51 -60.87 -32.08 63.18
C ARG A 51 -61.63 -32.08 64.50
N ALA A 52 -62.54 -31.09 64.68
CA ALA A 52 -63.47 -31.09 65.73
C ALA A 52 -64.55 -32.21 65.55
N VAL A 53 -64.84 -32.94 66.62
CA VAL A 53 -65.85 -34.00 66.63
C VAL A 53 -66.62 -33.95 67.94
N ASP A 54 -67.91 -34.23 67.93
CA ASP A 54 -68.73 -34.42 69.16
C ASP A 54 -68.82 -35.91 69.47
N VAL A 55 -68.49 -36.23 70.71
CA VAL A 55 -68.50 -37.64 71.15
C VAL A 55 -69.54 -37.83 72.27
N THR A 56 -70.41 -38.74 72.05
CA THR A 56 -71.42 -39.16 73.09
C THR A 56 -70.89 -40.46 73.78
N LEU A 57 -70.68 -40.34 75.07
CA LEU A 57 -70.26 -41.44 75.94
C LEU A 57 -71.43 -41.89 76.86
N ASN A 58 -71.84 -43.12 76.74
CA ASN A 58 -72.81 -43.76 77.62
C ASN A 58 -74.10 -42.94 77.88
N ASN A 59 -74.83 -42.52 76.85
CA ASN A 59 -76.05 -41.74 76.91
C ASN A 59 -75.95 -40.36 77.58
N SER A 60 -74.77 -39.75 77.67
CA SER A 60 -74.57 -38.38 78.15
C SER A 60 -74.67 -37.37 76.98
N LEU A 61 -74.73 -36.08 77.29
CA LEU A 61 -74.70 -35.03 76.30
C LEU A 61 -73.43 -35.10 75.49
N PRO A 62 -73.45 -34.73 74.19
CA PRO A 62 -72.27 -34.74 73.35
C PRO A 62 -71.16 -33.84 73.89
N ALA A 63 -69.94 -34.35 74.09
CA ALA A 63 -68.79 -33.61 74.58
C ALA A 63 -67.86 -33.24 73.42
N PRO A 64 -67.45 -32.00 73.34
CA PRO A 64 -66.51 -31.57 72.29
C PRO A 64 -65.17 -32.28 72.43
N ALA A 65 -64.69 -32.81 71.33
CA ALA A 65 -63.42 -33.53 71.25
C ALA A 65 -62.67 -33.13 69.96
N VAL A 66 -61.34 -33.30 69.98
CA VAL A 66 -60.53 -33.17 68.76
C VAL A 66 -59.97 -34.54 68.37
N LEU A 67 -60.21 -34.91 67.13
CA LEU A 67 -59.55 -36.06 66.49
C LEU A 67 -58.32 -35.59 65.76
N GLN A 68 -57.18 -36.08 66.16
CA GLN A 68 -55.93 -35.83 65.47
C GLN A 68 -55.39 -37.13 64.82
N VAL A 69 -55.07 -37.09 63.54
CA VAL A 69 -54.40 -38.16 62.80
C VAL A 69 -53.06 -37.65 62.34
N ALA A 70 -52.02 -38.27 62.82
CA ALA A 70 -50.66 -37.84 62.50
C ALA A 70 -49.93 -38.89 61.64
N VAL A 71 -49.26 -38.40 60.65
CA VAL A 71 -48.39 -39.22 59.76
C VAL A 71 -46.96 -38.73 59.88
N TYR A 72 -46.04 -39.62 60.05
CA TYR A 72 -44.61 -39.34 60.04
C TYR A 72 -44.15 -39.02 58.65
N THR A 73 -43.53 -37.83 58.41
CA THR A 73 -43.15 -37.38 57.12
C THR A 73 -41.59 -37.28 56.95
N GLY A 74 -40.86 -37.91 57.86
CA GLY A 74 -39.39 -37.77 57.90
C GLY A 74 -38.66 -38.29 56.62
N GLU A 75 -39.16 -39.42 56.06
CA GLU A 75 -38.62 -39.94 54.83
C GLU A 75 -38.87 -39.01 53.65
N GLN A 76 -40.11 -38.46 53.55
CA GLN A 76 -40.44 -37.54 52.46
C GLN A 76 -39.61 -36.23 52.53
N VAL A 77 -39.48 -35.70 53.75
CA VAL A 77 -38.65 -34.47 53.96
C VAL A 77 -37.17 -34.72 53.62
N THR A 78 -36.67 -35.89 54.04
CA THR A 78 -35.27 -36.27 53.73
C THR A 78 -35.05 -36.49 52.23
N LEU A 79 -35.99 -37.13 51.54
CA LEU A 79 -35.96 -37.30 50.10
C LEU A 79 -35.99 -35.99 49.36
N LEU A 80 -36.91 -35.08 49.75
CA LEU A 80 -37.00 -33.75 49.15
C LEU A 80 -35.74 -32.93 49.37
N ASN A 81 -35.14 -32.97 50.56
CA ASN A 81 -33.90 -32.30 50.85
C ASN A 81 -32.71 -32.88 50.01
N ARG A 82 -32.64 -34.18 49.87
CA ARG A 82 -31.65 -34.82 49.00
C ARG A 82 -31.84 -34.39 47.54
N LEU A 83 -33.07 -34.41 47.03
CA LEU A 83 -33.39 -33.98 45.68
C LEU A 83 -33.03 -32.51 45.46
N LYS A 84 -33.40 -31.60 46.41
CA LYS A 84 -33.05 -30.21 46.40
C LYS A 84 -31.51 -29.99 46.32
N ASN A 85 -30.77 -30.73 47.17
CA ASN A 85 -29.29 -30.60 47.18
C ASN A 85 -28.65 -31.10 45.88
N ILE A 86 -29.16 -32.19 45.30
CA ILE A 86 -28.71 -32.68 44.01
C ILE A 86 -28.98 -31.68 42.90
N LEU A 87 -30.20 -31.09 42.88
CA LEU A 87 -30.59 -30.07 41.90
C LEU A 87 -29.74 -28.81 42.04
N LEU A 88 -29.48 -28.35 43.27
CA LEU A 88 -28.62 -27.19 43.53
C LEU A 88 -27.17 -27.44 43.08
N ALA A 89 -26.63 -28.60 43.46
CA ALA A 89 -25.27 -28.97 43.03
C ALA A 89 -25.15 -29.11 41.50
N GLY A 90 -26.14 -29.75 40.87
CA GLY A 90 -26.23 -29.86 39.42
C GLY A 90 -26.32 -28.51 38.70
N SER A 91 -27.22 -27.65 39.21
CA SER A 91 -27.36 -26.28 38.65
C SER A 91 -26.07 -25.46 38.80
N PHE A 92 -25.40 -25.56 39.94
CA PHE A 92 -24.11 -24.86 40.13
C PHE A 92 -23.03 -25.40 39.19
N ALA A 93 -22.92 -26.71 39.06
CA ALA A 93 -21.95 -27.34 38.16
C ALA A 93 -22.19 -26.96 36.69
N THR A 94 -23.45 -26.94 36.24
CA THR A 94 -23.78 -26.52 34.86
C THR A 94 -23.48 -25.03 34.62
N LEU A 95 -23.71 -24.17 35.60
CA LEU A 95 -23.45 -22.74 35.52
C LEU A 95 -21.94 -22.48 35.41
N VAL A 96 -21.12 -23.17 36.22
CA VAL A 96 -19.65 -23.08 36.14
C VAL A 96 -19.15 -23.62 34.80
N ALA A 97 -19.66 -24.74 34.33
CA ALA A 97 -19.28 -25.31 33.03
C ALA A 97 -19.64 -24.37 31.86
N ALA A 98 -20.87 -23.81 31.88
CA ALA A 98 -21.31 -22.87 30.86
C ALA A 98 -20.48 -21.58 30.88
N PHE A 99 -20.14 -21.06 32.06
CA PHE A 99 -19.29 -19.86 32.19
C PHE A 99 -17.86 -20.09 31.67
N THR A 100 -17.23 -21.19 32.07
CA THR A 100 -15.87 -21.53 31.62
C THR A 100 -15.81 -21.78 30.13
N PHE A 101 -16.81 -22.50 29.58
CA PHE A 101 -16.91 -22.73 28.13
C PHE A 101 -17.16 -21.42 27.37
N GLY A 102 -18.03 -20.54 27.87
CA GLY A 102 -18.27 -19.22 27.28
C GLY A 102 -17.03 -18.35 27.25
N LEU A 103 -16.24 -18.30 28.33
CA LEU A 103 -14.96 -17.59 28.37
C LEU A 103 -13.93 -18.16 27.38
N PHE A 104 -13.86 -19.49 27.30
CA PHE A 104 -12.97 -20.15 26.32
C PHE A 104 -13.35 -19.78 24.88
N LEU A 105 -14.62 -19.86 24.55
CA LEU A 105 -15.12 -19.52 23.21
C LEU A 105 -14.91 -18.05 22.87
N ALA A 106 -15.19 -17.15 23.80
CA ALA A 106 -14.98 -15.71 23.61
C ALA A 106 -13.51 -15.37 23.37
N ARG A 107 -12.59 -15.96 24.15
CA ARG A 107 -11.13 -15.76 23.93
C ARG A 107 -10.68 -16.28 22.59
N LYS A 108 -11.14 -17.46 22.19
CA LYS A 108 -10.77 -18.06 20.90
C LYS A 108 -11.31 -17.23 19.72
N ALA A 109 -12.53 -16.71 19.81
CA ALA A 109 -13.14 -15.89 18.78
C ALA A 109 -12.48 -14.49 18.66
N MET A 110 -11.96 -13.93 19.77
CA MET A 110 -11.34 -12.61 19.78
C MET A 110 -9.84 -12.63 19.54
N SER A 111 -9.17 -13.77 19.60
CA SER A 111 -7.71 -13.90 19.40
C SER A 111 -7.22 -13.32 18.07
N PRO A 112 -7.90 -13.54 16.93
CA PRO A 112 -7.46 -13.00 15.64
C PRO A 112 -7.47 -11.47 15.59
N ILE A 113 -8.39 -10.81 16.30
CA ILE A 113 -8.42 -9.34 16.38
C ILE A 113 -7.15 -8.82 17.08
N GLY A 114 -6.67 -9.55 18.10
CA GLY A 114 -5.40 -9.25 18.73
C GLY A 114 -4.21 -9.30 17.75
N MET A 115 -4.17 -10.29 16.85
CA MET A 115 -3.13 -10.39 15.82
C MET A 115 -3.17 -9.21 14.84
N VAL A 116 -4.36 -8.75 14.44
CA VAL A 116 -4.50 -7.56 13.59
C VAL A 116 -3.98 -6.31 14.28
N ILE A 117 -4.31 -6.13 15.56
CA ILE A 117 -3.84 -4.98 16.36
C ILE A 117 -2.31 -5.02 16.52
N GLU A 118 -1.75 -6.20 16.79
CA GLU A 118 -0.30 -6.37 16.95
C GLU A 118 0.43 -6.11 15.64
N ALA A 119 -0.06 -6.64 14.51
CA ALA A 119 0.48 -6.35 13.20
C ALA A 119 0.42 -4.85 12.86
N ALA A 120 -0.71 -4.18 13.12
CA ALA A 120 -0.85 -2.75 12.89
C ALA A 120 0.10 -1.90 13.76
N ASN A 121 0.31 -2.29 15.03
CA ASN A 121 1.23 -1.62 15.94
C ASN A 121 2.71 -1.93 15.63
N GLY A 122 3.00 -3.06 15.00
CA GLY A 122 4.35 -3.45 14.59
C GLY A 122 4.87 -2.66 13.39
N ILE A 123 3.99 -2.01 12.62
CA ILE A 123 4.38 -1.21 11.46
C ILE A 123 4.88 0.15 11.94
N GLN A 124 6.19 0.33 12.03
CA GLN A 124 6.84 1.60 12.38
C GLN A 124 7.63 2.19 11.20
N THR A 125 8.08 1.35 10.28
CA THR A 125 8.87 1.72 9.11
C THR A 125 8.34 1.05 7.85
N GLY A 126 8.75 1.53 6.68
CA GLY A 126 8.35 0.94 5.40
C GLY A 126 8.78 -0.52 5.22
N THR A 127 9.86 -0.93 5.87
CA THR A 127 10.36 -2.32 5.84
C THR A 127 9.46 -3.31 6.59
N ASP A 128 8.63 -2.82 7.50
CA ASP A 128 7.72 -3.66 8.28
C ASP A 128 6.43 -4.01 7.48
N LEU A 129 6.21 -3.35 6.35
CA LEU A 129 5.04 -3.57 5.49
C LEU A 129 5.05 -4.90 4.74
N SER A 130 6.19 -5.59 4.66
CA SER A 130 6.30 -6.93 4.06
C SER A 130 5.69 -8.04 4.93
N SER A 131 5.50 -7.77 6.22
CA SER A 131 4.87 -8.72 7.14
C SER A 131 3.40 -8.93 6.80
N ARG A 132 2.94 -10.19 6.93
CA ARG A 132 1.53 -10.55 6.69
C ARG A 132 0.97 -11.24 7.93
N ILE A 133 -0.32 -11.02 8.17
CA ILE A 133 -1.04 -11.70 9.25
C ILE A 133 -1.37 -13.11 8.75
N GLU A 134 -0.74 -14.11 9.37
CA GLU A 134 -1.06 -15.50 9.11
C GLU A 134 -2.36 -15.87 9.82
N TYR A 135 -3.28 -16.49 9.10
CA TYR A 135 -4.58 -16.88 9.63
C TYR A 135 -5.05 -18.20 9.00
N ASP A 136 -5.09 -19.25 9.82
CA ASP A 136 -5.56 -20.58 9.41
C ASP A 136 -7.01 -20.86 9.83
N GLY A 137 -7.76 -19.80 10.19
CA GLY A 137 -9.15 -19.91 10.59
C GLY A 137 -10.12 -19.96 9.40
N PRO A 138 -11.44 -20.08 9.67
CA PRO A 138 -12.46 -20.14 8.63
C PRO A 138 -12.55 -18.81 7.86
N GLU A 139 -13.06 -18.88 6.63
CA GLU A 139 -13.36 -17.71 5.79
C GLU A 139 -14.65 -16.99 6.23
N ASP A 140 -14.70 -16.62 7.50
CA ASP A 140 -15.77 -15.83 8.09
C ASP A 140 -15.47 -14.32 8.02
N GLU A 141 -16.20 -13.49 8.78
CA GLU A 141 -16.00 -12.04 8.83
C GLU A 141 -14.58 -11.68 9.27
N ILE A 142 -13.98 -12.46 10.14
CA ILE A 142 -12.60 -12.26 10.63
C ILE A 142 -11.58 -12.62 9.54
N GLY A 143 -11.78 -13.74 8.86
CA GLY A 143 -10.95 -14.14 7.72
C GLY A 143 -10.96 -13.06 6.61
N ARG A 144 -12.14 -12.53 6.29
CA ARG A 144 -12.29 -11.42 5.33
C ARG A 144 -11.63 -10.12 5.81
N LEU A 145 -11.73 -9.80 7.09
CA LEU A 145 -11.03 -8.65 7.67
C LEU A 145 -9.50 -8.78 7.49
N ILE A 146 -8.94 -9.94 7.86
CA ILE A 146 -7.51 -10.22 7.75
C ILE A 146 -7.05 -10.16 6.28
N ALA A 147 -7.80 -10.76 5.35
CA ALA A 147 -7.51 -10.67 3.92
C ALA A 147 -7.51 -9.23 3.41
N THR A 148 -8.48 -8.40 3.86
CA THR A 148 -8.56 -6.99 3.51
C THR A 148 -7.36 -6.20 4.06
N VAL A 149 -6.97 -6.43 5.31
CA VAL A 149 -5.79 -5.81 5.92
C VAL A 149 -4.52 -6.22 5.18
N ASN A 150 -4.32 -7.51 4.89
CA ASN A 150 -3.17 -7.98 4.11
C ASN A 150 -3.12 -7.38 2.71
N SER A 151 -4.26 -7.21 2.04
CA SER A 151 -4.35 -6.53 0.74
C SER A 151 -3.97 -5.04 0.86
N MET A 152 -4.41 -4.37 1.93
CA MET A 152 -4.02 -2.97 2.20
C MET A 152 -2.52 -2.85 2.46
N LEU A 153 -1.94 -3.75 3.26
CA LEU A 153 -0.49 -3.80 3.51
C LEU A 153 0.30 -4.00 2.22
N GLY A 154 -0.14 -4.91 1.33
CA GLY A 154 0.51 -5.12 0.03
C GLY A 154 0.47 -3.89 -0.88
N ARG A 155 -0.63 -3.13 -0.87
CA ARG A 155 -0.70 -1.86 -1.61
C ARG A 155 0.21 -0.80 -1.01
N MET A 156 0.24 -0.67 0.33
CA MET A 156 1.12 0.27 1.02
C MET A 156 2.61 -0.05 0.76
N GLU A 157 2.99 -1.33 0.81
CA GLU A 157 4.33 -1.79 0.46
C GLU A 157 4.72 -1.37 -0.97
N GLY A 158 3.84 -1.60 -1.95
CA GLY A 158 4.06 -1.17 -3.33
C GLY A 158 4.23 0.36 -3.47
N PHE A 159 3.41 1.15 -2.78
CA PHE A 159 3.57 2.61 -2.76
C PHE A 159 4.87 3.06 -2.10
N TYR A 160 5.26 2.42 -1.00
CA TYR A 160 6.47 2.78 -0.28
C TYR A 160 7.73 2.44 -1.10
N THR A 161 7.76 1.25 -1.70
CA THR A 161 8.84 0.84 -2.60
C THR A 161 8.97 1.80 -3.80
N GLY A 162 7.85 2.14 -4.44
CA GLY A 162 7.84 3.11 -5.54
C GLY A 162 8.32 4.51 -5.10
N LEU A 163 7.97 4.93 -3.89
CA LEU A 163 8.45 6.21 -3.33
C LEU A 163 9.95 6.19 -3.05
N GLU A 164 10.48 5.09 -2.50
CA GLU A 164 11.92 4.92 -2.27
C GLU A 164 12.72 4.93 -3.58
N GLU A 165 12.23 4.23 -4.61
CA GLU A 165 12.84 4.23 -5.94
C GLU A 165 12.84 5.63 -6.57
N ALA A 166 11.71 6.35 -6.49
CA ALA A 166 11.60 7.72 -6.98
C ALA A 166 12.56 8.66 -6.22
N TYR A 167 12.64 8.53 -4.89
CA TYR A 167 13.55 9.33 -4.06
C TYR A 167 15.02 9.02 -4.35
N ALA A 168 15.38 7.74 -4.52
CA ALA A 168 16.74 7.32 -4.89
C ALA A 168 17.13 7.88 -6.27
N THR A 169 16.20 7.85 -7.23
CA THR A 169 16.40 8.41 -8.57
C THR A 169 16.57 9.93 -8.53
N GLN A 170 15.75 10.63 -7.76
CA GLN A 170 15.87 12.08 -7.56
C GLN A 170 17.21 12.45 -6.91
N ARG A 171 17.62 11.73 -5.88
CA ARG A 171 18.89 11.97 -5.18
C ARG A 171 20.08 11.76 -6.11
N ARG A 172 20.04 10.73 -6.95
CA ARG A 172 21.07 10.45 -7.96
C ARG A 172 21.11 11.58 -8.97
N PHE A 173 19.95 12.00 -9.49
CA PHE A 173 19.86 13.13 -10.41
C PHE A 173 20.49 14.42 -9.86
N VAL A 174 20.20 14.79 -8.60
CA VAL A 174 20.80 15.99 -7.97
C VAL A 174 22.31 15.86 -7.81
N SER A 175 22.80 14.68 -7.46
CA SER A 175 24.24 14.39 -7.35
C SER A 175 24.95 14.57 -8.70
N ASP A 176 24.43 13.92 -9.74
CA ASP A 176 25.02 13.92 -11.08
C ASP A 176 24.96 15.32 -11.70
N ALA A 177 23.83 16.02 -11.53
CA ALA A 177 23.68 17.41 -11.91
C ALA A 177 24.75 18.32 -11.27
N SER A 178 25.01 18.12 -9.98
CA SER A 178 26.02 18.88 -9.25
C SER A 178 27.44 18.61 -9.76
N HIS A 179 27.73 17.37 -10.11
CA HIS A 179 29.00 16.99 -10.71
C HIS A 179 29.19 17.58 -12.12
N GLU A 180 28.17 17.47 -12.97
CA GLU A 180 28.21 17.99 -14.34
C GLU A 180 28.24 19.52 -14.42
N LEU A 181 27.73 20.23 -13.41
CA LEU A 181 27.85 21.69 -13.29
C LEU A 181 29.20 22.13 -12.71
N ARG A 182 29.83 21.35 -11.86
CA ARG A 182 31.11 21.70 -11.20
C ARG A 182 32.25 21.73 -12.18
N THR A 183 32.32 20.77 -13.08
CA THR A 183 33.42 20.65 -14.08
C THR A 183 33.55 21.90 -14.97
N PRO A 184 32.49 22.34 -15.69
CA PRO A 184 32.55 23.53 -16.52
C PRO A 184 32.87 24.80 -15.72
N LEU A 185 32.28 24.92 -14.52
CA LEU A 185 32.54 26.06 -13.65
C LEU A 185 34.03 26.14 -13.24
N THR A 186 34.64 24.98 -12.98
CA THR A 186 36.08 24.91 -12.67
C THR A 186 36.94 25.32 -13.88
N THR A 187 36.58 24.88 -15.08
CA THR A 187 37.27 25.27 -16.32
C THR A 187 37.16 26.75 -16.60
N ILE A 188 35.92 27.32 -16.49
CA ILE A 188 35.69 28.77 -16.63
C ILE A 188 36.53 29.55 -15.63
N ARG A 189 36.49 29.15 -14.34
CA ARG A 189 37.29 29.82 -13.31
C ARG A 189 38.79 29.75 -13.58
N GLY A 190 39.29 28.56 -13.97
CA GLY A 190 40.71 28.38 -14.30
C GLY A 190 41.18 29.28 -15.43
N ASN A 191 40.36 29.41 -16.49
CA ASN A 191 40.67 30.30 -17.62
C ASN A 191 40.59 31.78 -17.21
N ILE A 192 39.66 32.17 -16.33
CA ILE A 192 39.61 33.55 -15.79
C ILE A 192 40.86 33.84 -14.94
N ASP A 193 41.23 32.93 -14.02
CA ASP A 193 42.42 33.07 -13.19
C ASP A 193 43.69 33.17 -14.03
N LEU A 194 43.76 32.40 -15.14
CA LEU A 194 44.84 32.45 -16.11
C LEU A 194 44.93 33.83 -16.82
N LEU A 195 43.79 34.32 -17.33
CA LEU A 195 43.69 35.63 -17.95
C LEU A 195 44.11 36.78 -17.00
N GLN A 196 43.66 36.72 -15.74
CA GLN A 196 44.05 37.72 -14.73
C GLN A 196 45.56 37.72 -14.52
N LYS A 197 46.20 36.54 -14.33
CA LYS A 197 47.65 36.41 -14.18
C LYS A 197 48.42 36.97 -15.40
N VAL A 198 47.97 36.65 -16.60
CA VAL A 198 48.62 37.10 -17.84
C VAL A 198 48.52 38.62 -17.99
N TRP A 199 47.40 39.22 -17.61
CA TRP A 199 47.18 40.67 -17.71
C TRP A 199 47.86 41.50 -16.58
N GLU A 200 48.09 40.88 -15.41
CA GLU A 200 48.81 41.44 -14.29
C GLU A 200 50.34 41.29 -14.39
N MET A 201 50.86 40.47 -15.33
CA MET A 201 52.28 40.32 -15.55
C MET A 201 52.94 41.58 -16.06
N ASP A 202 54.06 41.99 -15.42
CA ASP A 202 54.90 43.07 -15.95
C ASP A 202 55.52 42.65 -17.31
N PRO A 203 55.37 43.45 -18.36
CA PRO A 203 55.96 43.16 -19.67
C PRO A 203 57.47 42.92 -19.65
N GLN A 204 58.19 43.45 -18.64
CA GLN A 204 59.63 43.27 -18.48
C GLN A 204 60.03 41.93 -17.84
N ASP A 205 59.13 41.30 -17.08
CA ASP A 205 59.36 40.01 -16.40
C ASP A 205 58.76 38.83 -17.17
N SER A 206 57.97 39.08 -18.18
CA SER A 206 57.31 38.07 -18.97
C SER A 206 58.29 37.35 -19.91
N ARG A 207 58.38 36.01 -19.80
CA ARG A 207 59.08 35.15 -20.77
C ARG A 207 58.27 34.93 -22.05
N MET A 208 57.05 35.41 -22.14
CA MET A 208 56.13 35.27 -23.26
C MET A 208 56.12 36.51 -24.12
N THR A 209 56.03 36.31 -25.40
CA THR A 209 55.88 37.41 -26.37
C THR A 209 54.44 37.95 -26.32
N GLU A 210 54.25 39.18 -26.76
CA GLU A 210 52.92 39.84 -26.87
C GLU A 210 51.97 39.02 -27.75
N ALA A 211 52.49 38.37 -28.80
CA ALA A 211 51.71 37.47 -29.68
C ALA A 211 51.22 36.22 -28.95
N GLU A 212 52.05 35.60 -28.10
CA GLU A 212 51.70 34.42 -27.31
C GLU A 212 50.65 34.77 -26.22
N ILE A 213 50.80 35.93 -25.55
CA ILE A 213 49.85 36.44 -24.60
C ILE A 213 48.47 36.67 -25.25
N ARG A 214 48.46 37.28 -26.43
CA ARG A 214 47.24 37.50 -27.20
C ARG A 214 46.58 36.19 -27.61
N GLN A 215 47.35 35.23 -28.10
CA GLN A 215 46.85 33.92 -28.52
C GLN A 215 46.22 33.18 -27.33
N LEU A 216 46.93 33.10 -26.21
CA LEU A 216 46.46 32.47 -24.99
C LEU A 216 45.17 33.13 -24.47
N SER A 217 45.09 34.48 -24.54
CA SER A 217 43.89 35.21 -24.14
C SER A 217 42.68 34.87 -25.03
N ILE A 218 42.88 34.76 -26.34
CA ILE A 218 41.85 34.39 -27.31
C ILE A 218 41.34 32.95 -27.02
N GLU A 219 42.28 32.02 -26.82
CA GLU A 219 41.96 30.61 -26.50
C GLU A 219 41.16 30.51 -25.18
N SER A 220 41.61 31.17 -24.11
CA SER A 220 40.93 31.19 -22.83
C SER A 220 39.52 31.78 -22.92
N VAL A 221 39.33 32.90 -23.66
CA VAL A 221 38.01 33.49 -23.89
C VAL A 221 37.11 32.55 -24.69
N LYS A 222 37.66 31.87 -25.69
CA LYS A 222 36.92 30.87 -26.48
C LYS A 222 36.48 29.71 -25.62
N ASP A 223 37.35 29.14 -24.78
CA ASP A 223 37.04 28.05 -23.86
C ASP A 223 35.93 28.45 -22.85
N ILE A 224 36.01 29.68 -22.30
CA ILE A 224 34.96 30.22 -21.41
C ILE A 224 33.64 30.31 -22.16
N ALA A 225 33.62 30.81 -23.40
CA ALA A 225 32.41 30.95 -24.20
C ALA A 225 31.79 29.59 -24.54
N ASP A 226 32.59 28.62 -24.92
CA ASP A 226 32.13 27.27 -25.28
C ASP A 226 31.58 26.54 -24.04
N GLU A 227 32.25 26.66 -22.89
CA GLU A 227 31.79 26.08 -21.63
C GLU A 227 30.50 26.76 -21.07
N SER A 228 30.35 28.09 -21.26
CA SER A 228 29.14 28.80 -20.95
C SER A 228 27.96 28.31 -21.79
N LYS A 229 28.14 28.06 -23.08
CA LYS A 229 27.10 27.47 -23.95
C LYS A 229 26.74 26.07 -23.52
N ARG A 230 27.74 25.26 -23.12
CA ARG A 230 27.52 23.91 -22.59
C ARG A 230 26.68 23.95 -21.32
N MET A 231 27.01 24.83 -20.36
CA MET A 231 26.22 25.03 -19.13
C MET A 231 24.78 25.47 -19.42
N SER A 232 24.57 26.38 -20.37
CA SER A 232 23.24 26.84 -20.75
C SER A 232 22.38 25.69 -21.30
N ARG A 233 22.96 24.83 -22.13
CA ARG A 233 22.28 23.61 -22.62
C ARG A 233 21.96 22.65 -21.48
N LEU A 234 22.92 22.36 -20.60
CA LEU A 234 22.71 21.51 -19.43
C LEU A 234 21.54 21.99 -18.57
N VAL A 235 21.48 23.28 -18.25
CA VAL A 235 20.38 23.86 -17.46
C VAL A 235 19.04 23.74 -18.20
N ALA A 236 19.00 24.00 -19.51
CA ALA A 236 17.78 23.82 -20.30
C ALA A 236 17.29 22.37 -20.31
N ASP A 237 18.21 21.41 -20.46
CA ASP A 237 17.93 19.98 -20.41
C ASP A 237 17.38 19.54 -19.04
N MET A 238 17.99 20.02 -17.96
CA MET A 238 17.50 19.77 -16.59
C MET A 238 16.11 20.37 -16.35
N LEU A 239 15.83 21.57 -16.86
CA LEU A 239 14.49 22.17 -16.75
C LEU A 239 13.45 21.39 -17.56
N SER A 240 13.82 20.84 -18.72
CA SER A 240 12.94 19.98 -19.50
C SER A 240 12.58 18.70 -18.73
N LEU A 241 13.57 18.04 -18.09
CA LEU A 241 13.34 16.86 -17.25
C LEU A 241 12.54 17.18 -15.97
N ALA A 242 12.80 18.31 -15.33
CA ALA A 242 12.01 18.75 -14.17
C ALA A 242 10.54 18.98 -14.51
N ARG A 243 10.25 19.48 -15.72
CA ARG A 243 8.85 19.60 -16.22
C ARG A 243 8.24 18.20 -16.45
N ALA A 244 9.01 17.27 -17.00
CA ALA A 244 8.60 15.87 -17.15
C ALA A 244 8.13 15.26 -15.82
N ASP A 245 8.95 15.42 -14.76
CA ASP A 245 8.67 14.87 -13.44
C ASP A 245 7.44 15.50 -12.74
N THR A 246 7.06 16.73 -13.13
CA THR A 246 5.88 17.40 -12.53
C THR A 246 4.56 17.06 -13.21
N GLY A 247 4.56 16.20 -14.24
CA GLY A 247 3.36 15.82 -14.99
C GLY A 247 2.69 17.02 -15.69
N ARG A 248 3.42 18.13 -15.91
CA ARG A 248 2.90 19.25 -16.69
C ARG A 248 2.89 18.87 -18.16
N THR A 249 1.71 18.65 -18.69
CA THR A 249 1.46 18.46 -20.11
C THR A 249 1.68 19.78 -20.85
N PHE A 250 2.34 19.73 -21.97
CA PHE A 250 2.42 20.86 -22.91
C PHE A 250 1.13 20.95 -23.76
N GLU A 251 0.90 22.10 -24.35
CA GLU A 251 -0.20 22.25 -25.30
C GLU A 251 -0.01 21.32 -26.48
N ILE A 252 -1.01 20.46 -26.71
CA ILE A 252 -1.03 19.47 -27.80
C ILE A 252 -1.93 20.01 -28.89
N GLU A 253 -1.41 20.13 -30.11
CA GLU A 253 -2.12 20.56 -31.30
C GLU A 253 -1.89 19.60 -32.48
N PRO A 254 -2.74 19.60 -33.50
CA PRO A 254 -2.46 18.87 -34.73
C PRO A 254 -1.22 19.43 -35.44
N VAL A 255 -0.19 18.60 -35.56
CA VAL A 255 1.06 18.96 -36.23
C VAL A 255 1.12 18.24 -37.59
N ALA A 256 1.27 19.02 -38.67
CA ALA A 256 1.46 18.49 -40.01
C ALA A 256 2.89 17.88 -40.14
N LEU A 257 2.95 16.59 -40.51
CA LEU A 257 4.22 15.83 -40.50
C LEU A 257 5.19 16.28 -41.61
N GLU A 258 4.72 16.41 -42.85
CA GLU A 258 5.60 16.72 -43.98
C GLU A 258 6.35 18.05 -43.81
N PRO A 259 5.68 19.20 -43.49
CA PRO A 259 6.40 20.46 -43.31
C PRO A 259 7.32 20.45 -42.08
N MET A 260 6.93 19.73 -41.02
CA MET A 260 7.77 19.60 -39.83
C MET A 260 9.04 18.79 -40.14
N MET A 261 8.91 17.64 -40.79
CA MET A 261 10.06 16.78 -41.18
C MET A 261 10.97 17.45 -42.18
N THR A 262 10.42 18.16 -43.15
CA THR A 262 11.18 18.95 -44.13
C THR A 262 12.00 20.05 -43.45
N GLU A 263 11.43 20.74 -42.47
CA GLU A 263 12.14 21.76 -41.70
C GLU A 263 13.27 21.15 -40.84
N VAL A 264 13.01 20.00 -40.19
CA VAL A 264 14.05 19.25 -39.45
C VAL A 264 15.17 18.83 -40.38
N ALA A 265 14.87 18.23 -41.50
CA ALA A 265 15.88 17.79 -42.49
C ALA A 265 16.72 18.96 -43.02
N ARG A 266 16.06 20.10 -43.35
CA ARG A 266 16.72 21.34 -43.75
C ARG A 266 17.64 21.91 -42.67
N ARG A 267 17.17 21.98 -41.42
CA ARG A 267 18.00 22.50 -40.31
C ARG A 267 19.17 21.57 -40.00
N ALA A 268 18.95 20.23 -40.02
CA ALA A 268 20.00 19.25 -39.82
C ALA A 268 21.12 19.36 -40.89
N SER A 269 20.82 19.81 -42.12
CA SER A 269 21.82 19.99 -43.17
C SER A 269 22.85 21.09 -42.84
N PHE A 270 22.58 21.98 -41.90
CA PHE A 270 23.49 23.04 -41.46
C PHE A 270 24.30 22.67 -40.21
N LEU A 271 24.06 21.51 -39.60
CA LEU A 271 24.86 21.05 -38.47
C LEU A 271 26.27 20.70 -38.92
N THR A 272 27.27 21.04 -38.13
CA THR A 272 28.66 20.66 -38.35
C THR A 272 28.78 19.15 -38.22
N ARG A 273 29.30 18.47 -39.26
CA ARG A 273 29.39 17.02 -39.31
C ARG A 273 30.53 16.58 -40.24
N GLU A 274 31.04 15.40 -40.01
CA GLU A 274 31.97 14.71 -40.90
C GLU A 274 31.25 13.63 -41.72
N ALA A 275 30.17 13.04 -41.17
CA ALA A 275 29.33 12.05 -41.85
C ALA A 275 28.51 12.66 -42.99
N GLU A 276 28.24 11.87 -44.03
CA GLU A 276 27.32 12.22 -45.11
C GLU A 276 25.88 12.23 -44.61
N TRP A 277 25.11 13.26 -44.99
CA TRP A 277 23.72 13.42 -44.63
C TRP A 277 22.80 13.06 -45.77
N SER A 278 21.95 12.07 -45.55
CA SER A 278 20.96 11.58 -46.52
C SER A 278 19.54 11.72 -45.98
N VAL A 279 18.62 12.14 -46.83
CA VAL A 279 17.22 12.29 -46.49
C VAL A 279 16.39 11.45 -47.46
N GLY A 280 15.63 10.51 -46.90
CA GLY A 280 14.74 9.67 -47.70
C GLY A 280 13.51 10.40 -48.21
N GLU A 281 12.66 9.69 -48.93
CA GLU A 281 11.43 10.24 -49.51
C GLU A 281 10.40 10.55 -48.39
N MET A 282 9.96 11.81 -48.31
CA MET A 282 8.99 12.31 -47.31
C MET A 282 7.60 12.58 -47.86
N GLY A 283 7.41 12.45 -49.19
CA GLY A 283 6.17 12.82 -49.90
C GLY A 283 4.94 12.05 -49.42
N HIS A 284 5.12 10.84 -48.91
CA HIS A 284 4.05 10.02 -48.33
C HIS A 284 3.49 10.53 -47.01
N LEU A 285 4.18 11.51 -46.35
CA LEU A 285 3.70 12.19 -45.15
C LEU A 285 2.72 13.33 -45.44
N ASN A 286 2.53 13.69 -46.70
CA ASN A 286 1.62 14.78 -47.07
C ASN A 286 0.19 14.47 -46.61
N GLY A 287 -0.42 15.46 -45.95
CA GLY A 287 -1.76 15.34 -45.38
C GLY A 287 -1.86 14.43 -44.16
N LYS A 288 -0.71 14.03 -43.58
CA LYS A 288 -0.67 13.28 -42.33
C LYS A 288 -0.38 14.22 -41.16
N TYR A 289 -1.09 13.97 -40.05
CA TYR A 289 -1.01 14.76 -38.83
C TYR A 289 -0.81 13.85 -37.62
N ILE A 290 -0.14 14.38 -36.62
CA ILE A 290 -0.03 13.79 -35.28
C ILE A 290 -0.53 14.82 -34.26
N LEU A 291 -1.03 14.35 -33.12
CA LEU A 291 -1.31 15.22 -31.98
C LEU A 291 -0.03 15.43 -31.19
N GLY A 292 0.41 16.66 -31.01
CA GLY A 292 1.63 16.94 -30.28
C GLY A 292 2.01 18.39 -30.19
N ASN A 293 3.16 18.64 -29.57
CA ASN A 293 3.80 19.95 -29.55
C ASN A 293 4.95 19.96 -30.55
N LYS A 294 4.86 20.85 -31.53
CA LYS A 294 5.81 20.93 -32.64
C LYS A 294 7.25 21.15 -32.16
N ASP A 295 7.44 22.02 -31.18
CA ASP A 295 8.78 22.38 -30.70
C ASP A 295 9.45 21.18 -29.97
N TYR A 296 8.70 20.47 -29.13
CA TYR A 296 9.19 19.26 -28.47
C TYR A 296 9.45 18.12 -29.46
N LEU A 297 8.60 17.95 -30.45
CA LEU A 297 8.81 16.93 -31.51
C LEU A 297 10.07 17.25 -32.32
N GLN A 298 10.31 18.49 -32.66
CA GLN A 298 11.54 18.90 -33.32
C GLN A 298 12.77 18.70 -32.40
N GLN A 299 12.67 19.09 -31.15
CA GLN A 299 13.73 18.86 -30.15
C GLN A 299 14.11 17.39 -30.06
N MET A 300 13.11 16.51 -29.95
CA MET A 300 13.30 15.05 -29.92
C MET A 300 14.12 14.58 -31.15
N MET A 301 13.71 15.00 -32.36
CA MET A 301 14.42 14.60 -33.58
C MET A 301 15.84 15.11 -33.62
N PHE A 302 16.08 16.35 -33.19
CA PHE A 302 17.44 16.90 -33.13
C PHE A 302 18.32 16.16 -32.13
N ILE A 303 17.77 15.64 -31.03
CA ILE A 303 18.51 14.82 -30.07
C ILE A 303 19.04 13.53 -30.76
N PHE A 304 18.20 12.84 -31.52
CA PHE A 304 18.63 11.63 -32.24
C PHE A 304 19.57 11.94 -33.37
N ILE A 305 19.33 12.99 -34.16
CA ILE A 305 20.19 13.40 -35.29
C ILE A 305 21.55 13.85 -34.79
N ASP A 306 21.61 14.65 -33.72
CA ASP A 306 22.88 15.12 -33.13
C ASP A 306 23.69 13.92 -32.58
N ASN A 307 23.05 12.97 -31.93
CA ASN A 307 23.69 11.73 -31.52
C ASN A 307 24.22 10.93 -32.72
N ALA A 308 23.42 10.76 -33.78
CA ALA A 308 23.84 10.05 -34.97
C ALA A 308 25.10 10.68 -35.59
N PHE A 309 25.14 12.02 -35.77
CA PHE A 309 26.32 12.72 -36.26
C PHE A 309 27.54 12.58 -35.35
N LYS A 310 27.30 12.69 -34.05
CA LYS A 310 28.35 12.64 -33.04
C LYS A 310 29.06 11.29 -32.97
N TYR A 311 28.29 10.21 -33.15
CA TYR A 311 28.82 8.85 -33.08
C TYR A 311 29.19 8.25 -34.45
N THR A 312 29.10 9.08 -35.51
CA THR A 312 29.50 8.69 -36.88
C THR A 312 30.63 9.64 -37.40
N PRO A 313 31.89 9.42 -36.96
CA PRO A 313 32.99 10.26 -37.41
C PRO A 313 33.29 10.10 -38.90
N ALA A 314 32.89 8.97 -39.50
CA ALA A 314 32.96 8.73 -40.93
C ALA A 314 31.87 7.77 -41.35
N GLY A 315 31.18 8.03 -42.45
CA GLY A 315 30.04 7.22 -42.92
C GLY A 315 28.83 8.05 -43.25
N GLU A 316 27.62 7.51 -43.04
CA GLU A 316 26.37 8.11 -43.44
C GLU A 316 25.39 8.16 -42.27
N VAL A 317 24.62 9.24 -42.21
CA VAL A 317 23.43 9.38 -41.34
C VAL A 317 22.20 9.63 -42.23
N THR A 318 21.19 8.79 -42.08
CA THR A 318 19.98 8.81 -42.89
C THR A 318 18.76 9.15 -42.04
N LEU A 319 17.95 10.09 -42.50
CA LEU A 319 16.64 10.38 -41.96
C LEU A 319 15.57 9.96 -42.98
N ASP A 320 14.68 9.08 -42.61
CA ASP A 320 13.50 8.76 -43.40
C ASP A 320 12.25 8.50 -42.52
N ALA A 321 11.13 8.27 -43.17
CA ALA A 321 9.88 7.96 -42.47
C ALA A 321 9.13 6.83 -43.17
N LEU A 322 8.39 6.08 -42.40
CA LEU A 322 7.54 4.98 -42.89
C LEU A 322 6.16 5.02 -42.21
N LEU A 323 5.17 4.51 -42.89
CA LEU A 323 3.81 4.40 -42.37
C LEU A 323 3.50 2.93 -42.13
N TYR A 324 3.09 2.62 -40.91
CA TYR A 324 2.67 1.27 -40.55
C TYR A 324 1.38 1.32 -39.72
N GLN A 325 0.35 0.63 -40.17
CA GLN A 325 -0.99 0.66 -39.55
C GLN A 325 -1.46 2.11 -39.37
N ASN A 326 -1.60 2.57 -38.13
CA ASN A 326 -2.04 3.93 -37.80
C ASN A 326 -0.93 4.75 -37.12
N GLN A 327 0.32 4.46 -37.43
CA GLN A 327 1.47 5.13 -36.86
C GLN A 327 2.43 5.59 -37.96
N VAL A 328 3.15 6.66 -37.67
CA VAL A 328 4.34 7.03 -38.43
C VAL A 328 5.57 6.56 -37.69
N GLY A 329 6.47 5.85 -38.35
CA GLY A 329 7.79 5.50 -37.88
C GLY A 329 8.82 6.47 -38.47
N ILE A 330 9.43 7.31 -37.65
CA ILE A 330 10.52 8.19 -38.04
C ILE A 330 11.82 7.44 -37.78
N ARG A 331 12.55 7.13 -38.83
CA ARG A 331 13.80 6.35 -38.78
C ARG A 331 15.01 7.27 -38.92
N ILE A 332 15.93 7.17 -37.97
CA ILE A 332 17.23 7.81 -37.99
C ILE A 332 18.26 6.69 -37.89
N ALA A 333 19.01 6.50 -38.95
CA ALA A 333 20.00 5.43 -39.07
C ALA A 333 21.40 6.02 -39.26
N ASP A 334 22.37 5.51 -38.57
CA ASP A 334 23.78 5.87 -38.71
C ASP A 334 24.65 4.62 -38.96
N THR A 335 25.80 4.83 -39.59
CA THR A 335 26.80 3.81 -39.80
C THR A 335 28.02 4.02 -38.86
N GLY A 336 27.75 4.53 -37.67
CA GLY A 336 28.74 4.88 -36.67
C GLY A 336 29.30 3.69 -35.88
N ILE A 337 29.78 3.99 -34.69
CA ILE A 337 30.42 2.98 -33.82
C ILE A 337 29.44 1.91 -33.32
N GLY A 338 28.11 2.18 -33.36
CA GLY A 338 27.11 1.30 -32.75
C GLY A 338 27.27 1.18 -31.23
N MET A 339 26.58 0.22 -30.64
CA MET A 339 26.68 -0.07 -29.21
C MET A 339 26.42 -1.56 -28.90
N ASP A 340 26.83 -2.04 -27.74
CA ASP A 340 26.51 -3.38 -27.29
C ASP A 340 25.04 -3.51 -26.95
N LYS A 341 24.47 -4.72 -27.13
CA LYS A 341 23.07 -4.98 -26.81
C LYS A 341 22.75 -4.80 -25.33
N ASP A 342 23.71 -5.05 -24.45
CA ASP A 342 23.57 -4.89 -23.02
C ASP A 342 23.46 -3.43 -22.57
N GLU A 343 23.91 -2.49 -23.42
CA GLU A 343 23.79 -1.05 -23.17
C GLU A 343 22.41 -0.49 -23.55
N VAL A 344 21.70 -1.10 -24.50
CA VAL A 344 20.43 -0.61 -25.04
C VAL A 344 19.37 -0.32 -23.96
N PRO A 345 19.19 -1.13 -22.92
CA PRO A 345 18.23 -0.82 -21.84
C PRO A 345 18.57 0.46 -21.09
N HIS A 346 19.85 0.87 -21.06
CA HIS A 346 20.37 1.96 -20.24
C HIS A 346 20.57 3.27 -20.99
N ILE A 347 20.57 3.27 -22.33
CA ILE A 347 20.85 4.50 -23.12
C ILE A 347 19.84 5.62 -22.88
N PHE A 348 18.66 5.31 -22.36
CA PHE A 348 17.61 6.26 -22.00
C PHE A 348 17.67 6.69 -20.53
N ASP A 349 18.59 6.12 -19.73
CA ASP A 349 18.77 6.53 -18.34
C ASP A 349 19.44 7.91 -18.28
N ARG A 350 19.06 8.71 -17.28
CA ARG A 350 19.61 10.06 -17.10
C ARG A 350 21.10 9.97 -16.77
N PHE A 351 21.92 10.82 -17.42
CA PHE A 351 23.38 10.86 -17.28
C PHE A 351 24.12 9.58 -17.71
N TYR A 352 23.42 8.64 -18.32
CA TYR A 352 24.06 7.43 -18.84
C TYR A 352 24.92 7.75 -20.08
N ARG A 353 26.09 7.16 -20.13
CA ARG A 353 27.01 7.17 -21.27
C ARG A 353 27.71 5.84 -21.33
N ALA A 354 27.79 5.24 -22.52
CA ALA A 354 28.55 4.03 -22.76
C ALA A 354 30.05 4.26 -22.45
N ASP A 355 30.71 3.28 -21.83
CA ASP A 355 32.09 3.44 -21.36
C ASP A 355 33.05 3.79 -22.48
N GLU A 356 32.88 3.21 -23.65
CA GLU A 356 33.70 3.50 -24.85
C GLU A 356 33.54 4.94 -25.38
N SER A 357 32.42 5.60 -25.09
CA SER A 357 32.16 6.99 -25.48
C SER A 357 32.72 8.02 -24.51
N ARG A 358 33.10 7.60 -23.28
CA ARG A 358 33.70 8.47 -22.25
C ARG A 358 35.09 8.89 -22.62
N GLY A 359 35.24 9.95 -23.35
CA GLY A 359 36.56 10.51 -23.76
C GLY A 359 36.69 10.71 -25.26
N ILE A 360 35.83 10.12 -26.09
CA ILE A 360 35.84 10.28 -27.55
C ILE A 360 34.85 11.38 -27.97
N THR A 361 33.71 11.49 -27.25
CA THR A 361 32.64 12.41 -27.64
C THR A 361 32.17 13.27 -26.46
N GLU A 362 31.86 14.54 -26.72
CA GLU A 362 31.26 15.43 -25.72
C GLU A 362 29.79 15.12 -25.56
N GLY A 363 29.29 15.11 -24.30
CA GLY A 363 27.87 14.94 -24.01
C GLY A 363 27.60 14.68 -22.53
N ILE A 364 26.42 15.05 -22.08
CA ILE A 364 25.98 15.04 -20.68
C ILE A 364 25.20 13.77 -20.36
N GLY A 365 24.68 13.07 -21.36
CA GLY A 365 23.84 11.88 -21.17
C GLY A 365 22.37 12.19 -20.79
N LEU A 366 21.88 13.40 -21.07
CA LEU A 366 20.49 13.77 -20.82
C LEU A 366 19.62 13.72 -22.08
N GLY A 367 20.18 13.84 -23.26
CA GLY A 367 19.43 13.98 -24.51
C GLY A 367 18.45 12.83 -24.74
N LEU A 368 18.92 11.58 -24.73
CA LEU A 368 18.04 10.43 -24.99
C LEU A 368 16.96 10.25 -23.92
N SER A 369 17.21 10.61 -22.66
CA SER A 369 16.17 10.58 -21.62
C SER A 369 15.09 11.64 -21.85
N ILE A 370 15.46 12.82 -22.37
CA ILE A 370 14.50 13.85 -22.80
C ILE A 370 13.72 13.37 -24.01
N ALA A 371 14.39 12.79 -25.00
CA ALA A 371 13.72 12.26 -26.18
C ALA A 371 12.70 11.17 -25.84
N LYS A 372 13.06 10.26 -24.94
CA LYS A 372 12.14 9.23 -24.44
C LYS A 372 10.90 9.83 -23.76
N TRP A 373 11.09 10.81 -22.88
CA TRP A 373 9.97 11.51 -22.26
C TRP A 373 9.06 12.18 -23.31
N ILE A 374 9.64 12.86 -24.31
CA ILE A 374 8.83 13.49 -25.37
C ILE A 374 8.02 12.43 -26.13
N ILE A 375 8.62 11.29 -26.46
CA ILE A 375 7.96 10.19 -27.14
C ILE A 375 6.78 9.66 -26.32
N GLU A 376 6.99 9.41 -25.02
CA GLU A 376 5.97 8.90 -24.09
C GLU A 376 4.80 9.87 -23.94
N GLU A 377 5.06 11.17 -23.80
CA GLU A 377 4.04 12.22 -23.74
C GLU A 377 3.19 12.34 -25.03
N HIS A 378 3.75 11.94 -26.17
CA HIS A 378 3.03 11.87 -27.44
C HIS A 378 2.39 10.50 -27.72
N GLY A 379 2.36 9.61 -26.71
CA GLY A 379 1.80 8.26 -26.85
C GLY A 379 2.55 7.36 -27.83
N GLY A 380 3.82 7.67 -28.07
CA GLY A 380 4.69 6.94 -28.98
C GLY A 380 5.56 5.88 -28.30
N SER A 381 6.39 5.25 -29.11
CA SER A 381 7.41 4.30 -28.68
C SER A 381 8.69 4.44 -29.52
N VAL A 382 9.79 3.91 -29.03
CA VAL A 382 11.07 3.90 -29.76
C VAL A 382 11.64 2.49 -29.84
N GLU A 383 12.05 2.10 -31.04
CA GLU A 383 12.79 0.87 -31.28
C GLU A 383 14.25 1.19 -31.58
N VAL A 384 15.15 0.35 -31.11
CA VAL A 384 16.58 0.51 -31.29
C VAL A 384 17.14 -0.76 -31.89
N VAL A 385 17.79 -0.63 -33.03
CA VAL A 385 18.55 -1.70 -33.71
C VAL A 385 19.98 -1.24 -33.81
N THR A 386 20.90 -1.94 -33.13
CA THR A 386 22.30 -1.54 -33.07
C THR A 386 23.23 -2.75 -33.07
N ARG A 387 24.43 -2.55 -33.58
CA ARG A 387 25.52 -3.50 -33.48
C ARG A 387 26.84 -2.75 -33.45
N GLN A 388 27.72 -3.12 -32.54
CA GLN A 388 29.01 -2.51 -32.40
C GLN A 388 29.82 -2.60 -33.71
N GLY A 389 30.33 -1.45 -34.17
CA GLY A 389 31.07 -1.30 -35.45
C GLY A 389 30.21 -1.26 -36.73
N GLU A 390 28.88 -1.41 -36.63
CA GLU A 390 27.96 -1.36 -37.79
C GLU A 390 27.03 -0.15 -37.79
N GLY A 391 26.87 0.50 -36.61
CA GLY A 391 26.00 1.67 -36.43
C GLY A 391 24.72 1.41 -35.65
N THR A 392 23.85 2.42 -35.58
CA THR A 392 22.61 2.39 -34.84
C THR A 392 21.46 2.89 -35.71
N THR A 393 20.29 2.27 -35.55
CA THR A 393 19.04 2.72 -36.13
C THR A 393 18.02 2.91 -35.02
N PHE A 394 17.52 4.13 -34.89
CA PHE A 394 16.37 4.45 -34.05
C PHE A 394 15.11 4.58 -34.92
N VAL A 395 14.02 3.96 -34.51
CA VAL A 395 12.70 4.12 -35.13
C VAL A 395 11.74 4.63 -34.07
N ILE A 396 11.28 5.87 -34.25
CA ILE A 396 10.33 6.54 -33.35
C ILE A 396 8.94 6.38 -33.92
N TRP A 397 8.08 5.65 -33.22
CA TRP A 397 6.69 5.41 -33.59
C TRP A 397 5.78 6.42 -32.92
N LEU A 398 4.99 7.17 -33.72
CA LEU A 398 4.01 8.14 -33.19
C LEU A 398 2.63 7.84 -33.81
N PRO A 399 1.54 7.94 -33.01
CA PRO A 399 0.19 7.71 -33.50
C PRO A 399 -0.27 8.80 -34.47
N LEU A 400 -0.83 8.40 -35.59
CA LEU A 400 -1.41 9.31 -36.58
C LEU A 400 -2.79 9.79 -36.12
N LEU A 401 -3.13 11.03 -36.45
CA LEU A 401 -4.47 11.56 -36.26
C LEU A 401 -5.41 10.99 -37.32
N PHE A 402 -6.58 10.48 -36.93
CA PHE A 402 -7.54 9.81 -37.80
C PHE A 402 -8.25 10.74 -38.82
N ALA A 403 -8.31 12.03 -38.53
CA ALA A 403 -8.92 13.02 -39.41
C ALA A 403 -8.06 14.30 -39.41
N PRO A 404 -7.95 14.99 -40.53
CA PRO A 404 -7.32 16.31 -40.54
C PRO A 404 -8.09 17.25 -39.60
N PRO A 405 -7.37 18.25 -39.01
CA PRO A 405 -8.05 19.27 -38.22
C PRO A 405 -9.16 19.94 -39.07
N LEU A 406 -10.32 20.15 -38.46
CA LEU A 406 -11.35 20.98 -39.04
C LEU A 406 -10.79 22.41 -39.15
N GLU A 407 -10.79 22.97 -40.39
CA GLU A 407 -10.37 24.36 -40.62
C GLU A 407 -11.25 25.36 -39.87
#